data_26fe69b7cf42feb83eae7171520532ed
#
_entry.id   26fe69b7cf42feb83eae7171520532ed
#
_cell.length_a   1.000
_cell.length_b   1.000
_cell.length_c   1.000
_cell.angle_alpha   90.00
_cell.angle_beta   90.00
_cell.angle_gamma   90.00
#
_symmetry.space_group_name_H-M   'P 1'
#
loop_
_entity.id
_entity.type
_entity.pdbx_description
1 polymer ?
#
loop_
_entity_poly.entity_id
_entity_poly.type
_entity_poly.pdbx_seq_one_letter_code
_entity_poly.pdbx_strand_id
1 'polypeptide(L)'
;MQARLVDTNVLIVASAVDDGSRFRADATPVEEAALRQQVFDWLAAFEADPTRHAVLDVDWHVCGEYQHKLTDQDYGWLAMMHKIDRGEVVWVDVLLDKDGNAVLPPELAEAVTDLADRKMVAAALAALDAGHACKLTNASDT
;
A
#
# COMPACT_ATOMS: atom_id res chain seq x y z
N MET A 1 1.72 -6.10 -17.78
CA MET A 1 1.24 -5.35 -16.60
C MET A 1 1.63 -6.11 -15.34
N GLN A 2 2.14 -5.41 -14.34
CA GLN A 2 2.53 -5.98 -13.06
C GLN A 2 1.71 -5.31 -11.96
N ALA A 3 0.96 -6.11 -11.19
CA ALA A 3 0.14 -5.59 -10.10
C ALA A 3 0.96 -5.55 -8.80
N ARG A 4 0.88 -4.45 -8.08
CA ARG A 4 1.57 -4.24 -6.79
C ARG A 4 0.58 -3.70 -5.78
N LEU A 5 0.45 -4.39 -4.68
CA LEU A 5 -0.26 -3.86 -3.52
C LEU A 5 0.80 -3.26 -2.60
N VAL A 6 0.68 -1.95 -2.36
CA VAL A 6 1.67 -1.20 -1.58
C VAL A 6 1.14 -1.05 -0.16
N ASP A 7 1.88 -1.61 0.81
CA ASP A 7 1.52 -1.46 2.21
C ASP A 7 1.71 0.00 2.66
N THR A 8 0.88 0.45 3.60
CA THR A 8 0.91 1.83 4.11
C THR A 8 2.31 2.23 4.59
N ASN A 9 3.06 1.31 5.20
CA ASN A 9 4.41 1.58 5.70
C ASN A 9 5.38 2.02 4.59
N VAL A 10 5.23 1.51 3.37
CA VAL A 10 6.04 1.95 2.23
C VAL A 10 5.80 3.44 1.96
N LEU A 11 4.54 3.86 1.99
CA LEU A 11 4.16 5.25 1.73
C LEU A 11 4.67 6.18 2.82
N ILE A 12 4.60 5.75 4.09
CA ILE A 12 5.12 6.52 5.23
C ILE A 12 6.64 6.68 5.13
N VAL A 13 7.36 5.58 4.92
CA VAL A 13 8.82 5.59 4.86
C VAL A 13 9.32 6.44 3.70
N ALA A 14 8.70 6.29 2.52
CA ALA A 14 9.06 7.10 1.35
C ALA A 14 8.79 8.59 1.59
N SER A 15 7.67 8.93 2.25
CA SER A 15 7.34 10.32 2.57
C SER A 15 8.32 10.93 3.55
N ALA A 16 8.89 10.15 4.47
CA ALA A 16 9.85 10.64 5.47
C ALA A 16 11.20 11.07 4.88
N VAL A 17 11.51 10.70 3.65
CA VAL A 17 12.74 11.12 2.96
C VAL A 17 12.69 12.61 2.59
N ASP A 18 11.49 13.17 2.39
CA ASP A 18 11.31 14.58 2.09
C ASP A 18 11.63 15.43 3.34
N ASP A 19 12.52 16.40 3.21
CA ASP A 19 12.89 17.32 4.32
C ASP A 19 11.70 18.09 4.87
N GLY A 20 10.68 18.32 4.07
CA GLY A 20 9.43 18.96 4.49
C GLY A 20 8.43 18.02 5.14
N SER A 21 8.75 16.73 5.27
CA SER A 21 7.82 15.74 5.81
C SER A 21 7.59 15.94 7.32
N ARG A 22 6.34 15.71 7.74
CA ARG A 22 5.98 15.65 9.15
C ARG A 22 6.45 14.37 9.85
N PHE A 23 6.87 13.36 9.08
CA PHE A 23 7.35 12.11 9.65
C PHE A 23 8.80 12.25 10.08
N ARG A 24 9.07 11.93 11.34
CA ARG A 24 10.43 11.87 11.87
C ARG A 24 11.04 10.51 11.55
N ALA A 25 12.36 10.46 11.47
CA ALA A 25 13.08 9.21 11.22
C ALA A 25 12.76 8.14 12.27
N ASP A 26 12.60 8.54 13.54
CA ASP A 26 12.28 7.65 14.65
C ASP A 26 10.81 7.23 14.69
N ALA A 27 9.94 7.90 13.92
CA ALA A 27 8.53 7.57 13.84
C ALA A 27 8.21 6.64 12.66
N THR A 28 9.21 6.22 11.89
CA THR A 28 9.03 5.30 10.76
C THR A 28 9.43 3.88 11.17
N PRO A 29 8.88 2.84 10.49
CA PRO A 29 9.31 1.45 10.77
C PRO A 29 10.73 1.15 10.28
N VAL A 30 11.37 2.06 9.54
CA VAL A 30 12.73 1.90 9.02
C VAL A 30 13.57 3.08 9.51
N GLU A 31 14.50 2.83 10.43
CA GLU A 31 15.31 3.87 11.06
C GLU A 31 16.52 4.29 10.23
N GLU A 32 17.11 3.37 9.47
CA GLU A 32 18.31 3.66 8.68
C GLU A 32 17.98 4.52 7.47
N ALA A 33 18.70 5.64 7.32
CA ALA A 33 18.48 6.58 6.22
C ALA A 33 18.69 5.93 4.84
N ALA A 34 19.68 5.03 4.71
CA ALA A 34 19.93 4.34 3.45
C ALA A 34 18.76 3.44 3.04
N LEU A 35 18.14 2.74 4.00
CA LEU A 35 16.98 1.89 3.73
C LEU A 35 15.75 2.73 3.40
N ARG A 36 15.55 3.85 4.09
CA ARG A 36 14.46 4.79 3.75
C ARG A 36 14.62 5.30 2.32
N GLN A 37 15.85 5.61 1.91
CA GLN A 37 16.12 6.07 0.55
C GLN A 37 15.80 4.97 -0.48
N GLN A 38 16.13 3.72 -0.17
CA GLN A 38 15.78 2.59 -1.05
C GLN A 38 14.27 2.45 -1.23
N VAL A 39 13.51 2.63 -0.16
CA VAL A 39 12.04 2.57 -0.23
C VAL A 39 11.50 3.73 -1.07
N PHE A 40 12.04 4.93 -0.87
CA PHE A 40 11.68 6.08 -1.70
C PHE A 40 11.97 5.82 -3.18
N ASP A 41 13.17 5.32 -3.49
CA ASP A 41 13.57 5.05 -4.87
C ASP A 41 12.67 3.99 -5.50
N TRP A 42 12.28 2.96 -4.73
CA TRP A 42 11.34 1.95 -5.21
C TRP A 42 9.97 2.58 -5.54
N LEU A 43 9.46 3.42 -4.66
CA LEU A 43 8.15 4.05 -4.87
C LEU A 43 8.19 5.01 -6.06
N ALA A 44 9.27 5.79 -6.20
CA ALA A 44 9.44 6.70 -7.33
C ALA A 44 9.49 5.92 -8.65
N ALA A 45 10.21 4.80 -8.69
CA ALA A 45 10.27 3.95 -9.88
C ALA A 45 8.91 3.31 -10.18
N PHE A 46 8.19 2.85 -9.15
CA PHE A 46 6.84 2.30 -9.28
C PHE A 46 5.89 3.36 -9.86
N GLU A 47 5.90 4.56 -9.29
CA GLU A 47 5.03 5.65 -9.72
C GLU A 47 5.29 6.03 -11.18
N ALA A 48 6.53 6.00 -11.62
CA ALA A 48 6.93 6.39 -12.98
C ALA A 48 6.72 5.29 -14.03
N ASP A 49 6.57 4.03 -13.62
CA ASP A 49 6.52 2.88 -14.54
C ASP A 49 5.07 2.56 -14.93
N PRO A 50 4.67 2.83 -16.18
CA PRO A 50 3.29 2.57 -16.61
C PRO A 50 2.92 1.09 -16.69
N THR A 51 3.90 0.17 -16.61
CA THR A 51 3.62 -1.27 -16.62
C THR A 51 3.31 -1.81 -15.22
N ARG A 52 3.54 -1.03 -14.18
CA ARG A 52 3.23 -1.39 -12.80
C ARG A 52 1.95 -0.68 -12.37
N HIS A 53 0.96 -1.47 -11.95
CA HIS A 53 -0.34 -0.95 -11.54
C HIS A 53 -0.54 -1.15 -10.06
N ALA A 54 -1.10 -0.14 -9.38
CA ALA A 54 -1.47 -0.25 -7.98
C ALA A 54 -2.74 -1.10 -7.83
N VAL A 55 -2.78 -1.98 -6.83
CA VAL A 55 -4.01 -2.69 -6.48
C VAL A 55 -4.78 -1.86 -5.47
N LEU A 56 -5.98 -1.47 -5.83
CA LEU A 56 -6.90 -0.72 -4.97
C LEU A 56 -8.29 -1.35 -5.10
N ASP A 57 -9.13 -1.12 -4.09
CA ASP A 57 -10.48 -1.65 -4.13
C ASP A 57 -11.51 -0.58 -4.51
N VAL A 58 -12.60 -1.03 -5.11
CA VAL A 58 -13.64 -0.14 -5.65
C VAL A 58 -14.37 0.64 -4.57
N ASP A 59 -14.37 0.15 -3.32
CA ASP A 59 -15.03 0.81 -2.19
C ASP A 59 -14.07 1.68 -1.36
N TRP A 60 -12.83 1.86 -1.81
CA TRP A 60 -11.85 2.78 -1.21
C TRP A 60 -11.31 2.32 0.15
N HIS A 61 -11.38 1.02 0.47
CA HIS A 61 -10.89 0.51 1.76
C HIS A 61 -9.38 0.59 1.90
N VAL A 62 -8.63 0.24 0.84
CA VAL A 62 -7.16 0.33 0.83
C VAL A 62 -6.74 1.80 0.94
N CYS A 63 -7.30 2.67 0.13
CA CYS A 63 -7.01 4.10 0.22
C CYS A 63 -7.46 4.70 1.55
N GLY A 64 -8.55 4.18 2.14
CA GLY A 64 -8.97 4.58 3.47
C GLY A 64 -7.92 4.30 4.53
N GLU A 65 -7.24 3.15 4.44
CA GLU A 65 -6.12 2.85 5.35
C GLU A 65 -4.94 3.80 5.12
N TYR A 66 -4.66 4.16 3.87
CA TYR A 66 -3.65 5.19 3.58
C TYR A 66 -4.02 6.53 4.24
N GLN A 67 -5.27 6.94 4.13
CA GLN A 67 -5.76 8.21 4.68
C GLN A 67 -5.68 8.28 6.20
N HIS A 68 -5.74 7.13 6.91
CA HIS A 68 -5.56 7.10 8.36
C HIS A 68 -4.17 7.54 8.80
N LYS A 69 -3.17 7.39 7.95
CA LYS A 69 -1.76 7.65 8.28
C LYS A 69 -1.14 8.77 7.48
N LEU A 70 -1.71 9.14 6.33
CA LEU A 70 -1.14 10.10 5.40
C LEU A 70 -2.08 11.29 5.20
N THR A 71 -1.51 12.43 4.82
CA THR A 71 -2.27 13.60 4.37
C THR A 71 -2.07 13.79 2.87
N ASP A 72 -2.85 14.67 2.27
CA ASP A 72 -2.75 15.04 0.85
C ASP A 72 -1.45 15.77 0.51
N GLN A 73 -0.63 16.12 1.50
CA GLN A 73 0.68 16.73 1.31
C GLN A 73 1.82 15.72 1.30
N ASP A 74 1.57 14.48 1.72
CA ASP A 74 2.61 13.46 1.81
C ASP A 74 2.92 12.86 0.44
N TYR A 75 4.22 12.67 0.13
CA TYR A 75 4.66 12.12 -1.15
C TYR A 75 4.01 10.77 -1.45
N GLY A 76 3.94 9.88 -0.46
CA GLY A 76 3.34 8.56 -0.66
C GLY A 76 1.88 8.64 -1.12
N TRP A 77 1.10 9.56 -0.56
CA TRP A 77 -0.27 9.78 -1.00
C TRP A 77 -0.32 10.30 -2.44
N LEU A 78 0.54 11.28 -2.75
CA LEU A 78 0.57 11.88 -4.10
C LEU A 78 0.95 10.83 -5.16
N ALA A 79 1.90 9.94 -4.86
CA ALA A 79 2.31 8.89 -5.79
C ALA A 79 1.13 7.97 -6.13
N MET A 80 0.32 7.59 -5.13
CA MET A 80 -0.86 6.76 -5.36
C MET A 80 -1.94 7.49 -6.15
N MET A 81 -2.15 8.78 -5.87
CA MET A 81 -3.11 9.57 -6.62
C MET A 81 -2.69 9.74 -8.09
N HIS A 82 -1.40 9.87 -8.37
CA HIS A 82 -0.90 9.90 -9.75
C HIS A 82 -1.20 8.59 -10.49
N LYS A 83 -1.07 7.45 -9.81
CA LYS A 83 -1.43 6.15 -10.40
C LYS A 83 -2.90 6.10 -10.78
N ILE A 84 -3.78 6.58 -9.90
CA ILE A 84 -5.22 6.64 -10.17
C ILE A 84 -5.50 7.55 -11.36
N ASP A 85 -4.90 8.73 -11.39
CA ASP A 85 -5.11 9.71 -12.46
C ASP A 85 -4.72 9.17 -13.83
N ARG A 86 -3.68 8.33 -13.89
CA ARG A 86 -3.22 7.74 -15.16
C ARG A 86 -3.93 6.44 -15.52
N GLY A 87 -4.86 5.98 -14.67
CA GLY A 87 -5.55 4.71 -14.88
C GLY A 87 -4.67 3.48 -14.69
N GLU A 88 -3.56 3.61 -13.98
CA GLU A 88 -2.61 2.52 -13.71
C GLU A 88 -2.98 1.82 -12.42
N VAL A 89 -4.19 1.31 -12.36
CA VAL A 89 -4.77 0.65 -11.16
C VAL A 89 -5.47 -0.64 -11.56
N VAL A 90 -5.29 -1.67 -10.74
CA VAL A 90 -6.10 -2.88 -10.76
C VAL A 90 -7.15 -2.72 -9.68
N TRP A 91 -8.42 -2.59 -10.08
CA TRP A 91 -9.53 -2.44 -9.15
C TRP A 91 -10.07 -3.80 -8.74
N VAL A 92 -10.18 -4.03 -7.44
CA VAL A 92 -10.68 -5.29 -6.88
C VAL A 92 -11.78 -5.02 -5.87
N ASP A 93 -12.50 -6.08 -5.47
CA ASP A 93 -13.49 -6.02 -4.40
C ASP A 93 -12.90 -6.61 -3.13
N VAL A 94 -13.03 -5.88 -2.02
CA VAL A 94 -12.68 -6.35 -0.67
C VAL A 94 -13.98 -6.49 0.11
N LEU A 95 -14.28 -7.71 0.57
CA LEU A 95 -15.46 -7.98 1.36
C LEU A 95 -15.18 -7.67 2.82
N LEU A 96 -16.13 -6.97 3.46
CA LEU A 96 -16.05 -6.68 4.88
C LEU A 96 -17.11 -7.48 5.64
N ASP A 97 -16.79 -7.84 6.89
CA ASP A 97 -17.76 -8.44 7.79
C ASP A 97 -18.63 -7.34 8.45
N LYS A 98 -19.53 -7.74 9.34
CA LYS A 98 -20.43 -6.81 10.03
C LYS A 98 -19.73 -5.78 10.90
N ASP A 99 -18.48 -6.05 11.31
CA ASP A 99 -17.68 -5.16 12.14
C ASP A 99 -16.78 -4.24 11.30
N GLY A 100 -16.87 -4.31 9.97
CA GLY A 100 -16.08 -3.49 9.06
C GLY A 100 -14.67 -4.02 8.81
N ASN A 101 -14.38 -5.26 9.15
CA ASN A 101 -13.09 -5.90 8.94
C ASN A 101 -13.10 -6.76 7.69
N ALA A 102 -11.96 -6.85 7.00
CA ALA A 102 -11.86 -7.64 5.78
C ALA A 102 -12.02 -9.14 6.08
N VAL A 103 -12.76 -9.83 5.22
CA VAL A 103 -12.98 -11.27 5.32
C VAL A 103 -11.80 -12.01 4.68
N LEU A 104 -11.17 -12.90 5.44
CA LEU A 104 -10.08 -13.76 4.97
C LEU A 104 -10.44 -15.22 5.18
N PRO A 105 -9.84 -16.15 4.37
CA PRO A 105 -9.91 -17.57 4.70
C PRO A 105 -9.43 -17.82 6.13
N PRO A 106 -10.00 -18.82 6.86
CA PRO A 106 -9.69 -19.00 8.29
C PRO A 106 -8.21 -19.13 8.61
N GLU A 107 -7.43 -19.80 7.76
CA GLU A 107 -5.98 -19.99 7.96
C GLU A 107 -5.25 -18.63 7.94
N LEU A 108 -5.65 -17.74 7.04
CA LEU A 108 -5.05 -16.41 6.93
C LEU A 108 -5.55 -15.47 8.01
N ALA A 109 -6.81 -15.59 8.42
CA ALA A 109 -7.36 -14.79 9.51
C ALA A 109 -6.62 -15.04 10.82
N GLU A 110 -6.19 -16.28 11.07
CA GLU A 110 -5.36 -16.62 12.24
C GLU A 110 -3.96 -16.04 12.14
N ALA A 111 -3.38 -16.02 10.94
CA ALA A 111 -2.01 -15.56 10.73
C ALA A 111 -1.91 -14.03 10.70
N VAL A 112 -2.95 -13.33 10.24
CA VAL A 112 -2.97 -11.87 10.12
C VAL A 112 -3.83 -11.30 11.24
N THR A 113 -3.19 -10.94 12.35
CA THR A 113 -3.88 -10.45 13.54
C THR A 113 -4.20 -8.96 13.49
N ASP A 114 -3.43 -8.16 12.78
CA ASP A 114 -3.69 -6.74 12.59
C ASP A 114 -4.86 -6.57 11.59
N LEU A 115 -5.93 -5.93 12.03
CA LEU A 115 -7.15 -5.77 11.24
C LEU A 115 -6.93 -4.89 10.01
N ALA A 116 -6.05 -3.88 10.10
CA ALA A 116 -5.70 -3.05 8.94
C ALA A 116 -4.96 -3.85 7.87
N ASP A 117 -4.05 -4.75 8.28
CA ASP A 117 -3.32 -5.62 7.36
C ASP A 117 -4.24 -6.59 6.63
N ARG A 118 -5.36 -6.98 7.25
CA ARG A 118 -6.35 -7.88 6.61
C ARG A 118 -6.91 -7.30 5.34
N LYS A 119 -7.17 -5.99 5.28
CA LYS A 119 -7.67 -5.34 4.06
C LYS A 119 -6.65 -5.43 2.94
N MET A 120 -5.37 -5.27 3.25
CA MET A 120 -4.29 -5.39 2.28
C MET A 120 -4.18 -6.82 1.74
N VAL A 121 -4.20 -7.81 2.63
CA VAL A 121 -4.13 -9.22 2.23
C VAL A 121 -5.35 -9.60 1.41
N ALA A 122 -6.54 -9.17 1.79
CA ALA A 122 -7.77 -9.45 1.06
C ALA A 122 -7.73 -8.85 -0.36
N ALA A 123 -7.20 -7.64 -0.51
CA ALA A 123 -7.04 -7.01 -1.82
C ALA A 123 -6.04 -7.77 -2.70
N ALA A 124 -4.93 -8.23 -2.13
CA ALA A 124 -3.95 -9.04 -2.86
C ALA A 124 -4.56 -10.36 -3.34
N LEU A 125 -5.32 -11.05 -2.48
CA LEU A 125 -6.01 -12.29 -2.85
C LEU A 125 -7.04 -12.05 -3.95
N ALA A 126 -7.80 -10.96 -3.86
CA ALA A 126 -8.79 -10.62 -4.88
C ALA A 126 -8.12 -10.37 -6.25
N ALA A 127 -6.95 -9.72 -6.26
CA ALA A 127 -6.19 -9.52 -7.49
C ALA A 127 -5.70 -10.85 -8.07
N LEU A 128 -5.21 -11.76 -7.24
CA LEU A 128 -4.79 -13.10 -7.68
C LEU A 128 -5.97 -13.89 -8.24
N ASP A 129 -7.12 -13.86 -7.56
CA ASP A 129 -8.33 -14.55 -8.01
C ASP A 129 -8.84 -14.01 -9.34
N ALA A 130 -8.60 -12.73 -9.63
CA ALA A 130 -8.95 -12.12 -10.91
C ALA A 130 -7.90 -12.39 -12.01
N GLY A 131 -6.87 -13.18 -11.74
CA GLY A 131 -5.86 -13.59 -12.71
C GLY A 131 -4.66 -12.65 -12.82
N HIS A 132 -4.50 -11.72 -11.89
CA HIS A 132 -3.34 -10.81 -11.88
C HIS A 132 -2.24 -11.35 -10.99
N ALA A 133 -1.01 -11.43 -11.50
CA ALA A 133 0.16 -11.71 -10.67
C ALA A 133 0.42 -10.48 -9.79
N CYS A 134 0.15 -10.61 -8.50
CA CYS A 134 0.22 -9.51 -7.55
C CYS A 134 1.27 -9.76 -6.48
N LYS A 135 2.09 -8.75 -6.18
CA LYS A 135 3.02 -8.76 -5.05
C LYS A 135 2.58 -7.74 -4.01
N LEU A 136 2.61 -8.13 -2.75
CA LEU A 136 2.47 -7.21 -1.62
C LEU A 136 3.86 -6.67 -1.30
N THR A 137 4.02 -5.35 -1.36
CA THR A 137 5.29 -4.68 -1.06
C THR A 137 5.22 -4.06 0.33
N ASN A 138 6.16 -4.44 1.18
CA ASN A 138 6.26 -3.97 2.57
C ASN A 138 7.65 -3.40 2.83
N ALA A 139 7.73 -2.25 3.50
CA ALA A 139 9.00 -1.57 3.79
C ALA A 139 9.86 -2.32 4.82
N SER A 140 9.26 -3.11 5.71
CA SER A 140 9.99 -3.82 6.75
C SER A 140 10.57 -5.17 6.30
N ASP A 141 10.27 -5.62 5.08
CA ASP A 141 10.70 -6.91 4.53
C ASP A 141 11.86 -6.76 3.53
N THR A 142 12.59 -5.70 3.60
CA THR A 142 13.72 -5.44 2.69
C THR A 142 14.97 -6.18 3.12
#